data_8582de77fda175df1ae89837edc8f5f7
#
_entry.id   8582de77fda175df1ae89837edc8f5f7
#
_cell.length_a   1.000
_cell.length_b   1.000
_cell.length_c   1.000
_cell.angle_alpha   90.00
_cell.angle_beta   90.00
_cell.angle_gamma   90.00
#
_symmetry.space_group_name_H-M   'P 1'
#
loop_
_entity.id
_entity.type
_entity.pdbx_description
1 polymer ?
#
loop_
_entity_poly.entity_id
_entity_poly.type
_entity_poly.pdbx_seq_one_letter_code
_entity_poly.pdbx_strand_id
1 'polypeptide(L)'
;MKKTVLIARILFGLLFLVSGFNHVYHLPFMPMRLKAGDAGVFAALLISSNYMTVVGVLEFIGGLLLLIGRYVPLGLTILGPIIVNILMYQLLIAKGGAGLGLALAAIELFLIWANRHGFRGLFEAASGPY
;
A
#
# COMPACT_ATOMS: atom_id res chain seq x y z
N MET A 1 -2.31 15.50 -18.00
CA MET A 1 -1.62 14.86 -16.87
C MET A 1 -2.28 15.10 -15.52
N LYS A 2 -2.74 16.33 -15.25
CA LYS A 2 -3.37 16.60 -13.93
C LYS A 2 -4.60 15.71 -13.65
N LYS A 3 -5.45 15.48 -14.64
CA LYS A 3 -6.62 14.62 -14.47
C LYS A 3 -6.23 13.17 -14.24
N THR A 4 -5.22 12.68 -14.96
CA THR A 4 -4.73 11.31 -14.79
C THR A 4 -4.15 11.10 -13.41
N VAL A 5 -3.34 12.05 -12.93
CA VAL A 5 -2.76 11.99 -11.59
C VAL A 5 -3.85 12.04 -10.53
N LEU A 6 -4.84 12.91 -10.70
CA LEU A 6 -5.96 13.03 -9.76
C LEU A 6 -6.77 11.73 -9.68
N ILE A 7 -7.11 11.16 -10.83
CA ILE A 7 -7.86 9.90 -10.90
C ILE A 7 -7.06 8.77 -10.25
N ALA A 8 -5.79 8.63 -10.62
CA ALA A 8 -4.92 7.59 -10.04
C ALA A 8 -4.81 7.74 -8.53
N ARG A 9 -4.62 8.96 -8.05
CA ARG A 9 -4.51 9.24 -6.62
C ARG A 9 -5.79 8.86 -5.86
N ILE A 10 -6.94 9.25 -6.38
CA ILE A 10 -8.23 8.97 -5.72
C ILE A 10 -8.51 7.47 -5.73
N LEU A 11 -8.34 6.81 -6.86
CA LEU A 11 -8.58 5.37 -6.96
C LEU A 11 -7.63 4.57 -6.07
N PHE A 12 -6.36 4.94 -6.07
CA PHE A 12 -5.34 4.28 -5.26
C PHE A 12 -5.60 4.50 -3.76
N GLY A 13 -5.94 5.74 -3.40
CA GLY A 13 -6.29 6.07 -2.02
C GLY A 13 -7.54 5.34 -1.54
N LEU A 14 -8.56 5.28 -2.38
CA LEU A 14 -9.80 4.56 -2.06
C LEU A 14 -9.54 3.06 -1.90
N LEU A 15 -8.74 2.47 -2.79
CA LEU A 15 -8.38 1.06 -2.71
C LEU A 15 -7.75 0.73 -1.36
N PHE A 16 -6.75 1.51 -0.94
CA PHE A 16 -6.05 1.24 0.32
C PHE A 16 -6.89 1.62 1.54
N LEU A 17 -7.75 2.64 1.43
CA LEU A 17 -8.67 2.98 2.51
C LEU A 17 -9.60 1.79 2.80
N VAL A 18 -10.23 1.25 1.76
CA VAL A 18 -11.15 0.12 1.88
C VAL A 18 -10.41 -1.14 2.33
N SER A 19 -9.25 -1.41 1.75
CA SER A 19 -8.43 -2.56 2.12
C SER A 19 -8.00 -2.49 3.58
N GLY A 20 -7.54 -1.32 4.02
CA GLY A 20 -7.14 -1.12 5.41
C GLY A 20 -8.30 -1.29 6.37
N PHE A 21 -9.45 -0.73 6.03
CA PHE A 21 -10.66 -0.90 6.82
C PHE A 21 -11.06 -2.38 6.92
N ASN A 22 -10.99 -3.10 5.80
CA ASN A 22 -11.30 -4.52 5.76
C ASN A 22 -10.35 -5.35 6.64
N HIS A 23 -9.07 -5.01 6.66
CA HIS A 23 -8.09 -5.71 7.49
C HIS A 23 -8.35 -5.51 8.99
N VAL A 24 -8.94 -4.38 9.37
CA VAL A 24 -9.25 -4.09 10.77
C VAL A 24 -10.59 -4.69 11.18
N TYR A 25 -11.62 -4.52 10.36
CA TYR A 25 -13.00 -4.86 10.72
C TYR A 25 -13.59 -6.07 9.99
N HIS A 26 -12.85 -6.64 9.03
CA HIS A 26 -13.29 -7.83 8.28
C HIS A 26 -14.68 -7.66 7.66
N LEU A 27 -14.75 -6.83 6.60
CA LEU A 27 -16.00 -6.55 5.91
C LEU A 27 -16.64 -7.85 5.38
N PRO A 28 -17.96 -8.02 5.56
CA PRO A 28 -18.62 -9.27 5.18
C PRO A 28 -18.68 -9.52 3.67
N PHE A 29 -18.60 -8.47 2.85
CA PHE A 29 -18.60 -8.63 1.38
C PHE A 29 -17.20 -8.81 0.80
N MET A 30 -16.17 -8.86 1.63
CA MET A 30 -14.79 -9.11 1.23
C MET A 30 -14.20 -10.23 2.09
N PRO A 31 -14.73 -11.47 1.95
CA PRO A 31 -14.26 -12.57 2.77
C PRO A 31 -12.80 -12.91 2.46
N MET A 32 -12.04 -13.18 3.49
CA MET A 32 -10.65 -13.56 3.34
C MET A 32 -10.56 -15.08 3.18
N ARG A 33 -10.15 -15.51 1.98
CA ARG A 33 -9.95 -16.93 1.70
C ARG A 33 -8.47 -17.25 1.85
N LEU A 34 -8.17 -18.20 2.71
CA LEU A 34 -6.81 -18.66 2.90
C LEU A 34 -6.45 -19.68 1.82
N LYS A 35 -5.28 -19.48 1.21
CA LYS A 35 -4.75 -20.42 0.24
C LYS A 35 -4.10 -21.58 0.95
N ALA A 36 -3.99 -22.74 0.26
CA ALA A 36 -3.25 -23.87 0.78
C ALA A 36 -1.74 -23.62 0.76
N GLY A 37 -1.01 -24.36 1.58
CA GLY A 37 0.46 -24.30 1.59
C GLY A 37 1.01 -23.10 2.35
N ASP A 38 2.24 -22.69 1.97
CA ASP A 38 2.96 -21.62 2.65
C ASP A 38 2.22 -20.29 2.63
N ALA A 39 1.53 -20.01 1.54
CA ALA A 39 0.76 -18.77 1.42
C ALA A 39 -0.34 -18.69 2.47
N GLY A 40 -1.05 -19.80 2.71
CA GLY A 40 -2.09 -19.85 3.73
C GLY A 40 -1.53 -19.79 5.14
N VAL A 41 -0.42 -20.47 5.38
CA VAL A 41 0.25 -20.44 6.68
C VAL A 41 0.72 -19.02 7.01
N PHE A 42 1.34 -18.35 6.04
CA PHE A 42 1.80 -16.97 6.21
C PHE A 42 0.64 -16.03 6.51
N ALA A 43 -0.44 -16.11 5.73
CA ALA A 43 -1.62 -15.27 5.93
C ALA A 43 -2.28 -15.53 7.28
N ALA A 44 -2.40 -16.80 7.68
CA ALA A 44 -2.99 -17.16 8.98
C ALA A 44 -2.17 -16.58 10.14
N LEU A 45 -0.84 -16.61 10.03
CA LEU A 45 0.04 -16.05 11.04
C LEU A 45 -0.14 -14.54 11.15
N LEU A 46 -0.21 -13.84 10.03
CA LEU A 46 -0.43 -12.40 10.01
C LEU A 46 -1.77 -12.01 10.66
N ILE A 47 -2.80 -12.82 10.43
CA ILE A 47 -4.12 -12.57 11.00
C ILE A 47 -4.13 -12.88 12.49
N SER A 48 -3.63 -14.04 12.90
CA SER A 48 -3.68 -14.48 14.28
C SER A 48 -2.81 -13.64 15.22
N SER A 49 -1.73 -13.09 14.71
CA SER A 49 -0.83 -12.23 15.50
C SER A 49 -1.25 -10.76 15.54
N ASN A 50 -2.37 -10.42 14.88
CA ASN A 50 -2.82 -9.04 14.70
C ASN A 50 -1.85 -8.17 13.89
N TYR A 51 -0.90 -8.79 13.21
CA TYR A 51 0.03 -8.09 12.33
C TYR A 51 -0.73 -7.40 11.20
N MET A 52 -1.70 -8.08 10.60
CA MET A 52 -2.53 -7.50 9.53
C MET A 52 -3.39 -6.34 10.01
N THR A 53 -3.76 -6.32 11.28
CA THR A 53 -4.49 -5.17 11.84
C THR A 53 -3.63 -3.92 11.81
N VAL A 54 -2.36 -4.03 12.20
CA VAL A 54 -1.43 -2.90 12.16
C VAL A 54 -1.20 -2.45 10.73
N VAL A 55 -0.97 -3.39 9.82
CA VAL A 55 -0.82 -3.08 8.39
C VAL A 55 -2.08 -2.40 7.85
N GLY A 56 -3.26 -2.88 8.26
CA GLY A 56 -4.54 -2.30 7.86
C GLY A 56 -4.69 -0.86 8.31
N VAL A 57 -4.27 -0.54 9.53
CA VAL A 57 -4.28 0.84 10.02
C VAL A 57 -3.37 1.73 9.17
N LEU A 58 -2.18 1.25 8.84
CA LEU A 58 -1.25 1.99 7.98
C LEU A 58 -1.81 2.19 6.57
N GLU A 59 -2.42 1.16 6.01
CA GLU A 59 -3.08 1.25 4.70
C GLU A 59 -4.22 2.27 4.73
N PHE A 60 -5.01 2.27 5.80
CA PHE A 60 -6.12 3.21 5.95
C PHE A 60 -5.59 4.65 6.01
N ILE A 61 -4.58 4.91 6.82
CA ILE A 61 -3.98 6.23 6.97
C ILE A 61 -3.39 6.69 5.64
N GLY A 62 -2.58 5.85 5.00
CA GLY A 62 -1.97 6.18 3.71
C GLY A 62 -3.02 6.45 2.64
N GLY A 63 -4.03 5.58 2.56
CA GLY A 63 -5.13 5.75 1.62
C GLY A 63 -5.93 7.03 1.86
N LEU A 64 -6.18 7.35 3.13
CA LEU A 64 -6.89 8.58 3.50
C LEU A 64 -6.13 9.82 3.07
N LEU A 65 -4.81 9.87 3.30
CA LEU A 65 -3.98 10.99 2.90
C LEU A 65 -4.02 11.21 1.39
N LEU A 66 -3.97 10.12 0.62
CA LEU A 66 -4.08 10.21 -0.83
C LEU A 66 -5.46 10.69 -1.26
N LEU A 67 -6.51 10.22 -0.60
CA LEU A 67 -7.87 10.54 -0.97
C LEU A 67 -8.18 12.02 -0.72
N ILE A 68 -7.78 12.55 0.43
CA ILE A 68 -8.01 13.97 0.74
C ILE A 68 -7.03 14.90 0.02
N GLY A 69 -5.95 14.36 -0.55
CA GLY A 69 -4.99 15.15 -1.30
C GLY A 69 -4.04 16.00 -0.46
N ARG A 70 -3.91 15.68 0.83
CA ARG A 70 -2.99 16.37 1.72
C ARG A 70 -1.94 15.39 2.22
N TYR A 71 -0.70 15.87 2.31
CA TYR A 71 0.44 15.04 2.72
C TYR A 71 0.59 13.81 1.82
N VAL A 72 0.35 13.99 0.51
CA VAL A 72 0.42 12.90 -0.45
C VAL A 72 1.77 12.18 -0.43
N PRO A 73 2.93 12.89 -0.40
CA PRO A 73 4.22 12.20 -0.29
C PRO A 73 4.32 11.34 0.97
N LEU A 74 3.79 11.77 2.09
CA LEU A 74 3.78 10.99 3.32
C LEU A 74 2.93 9.73 3.15
N GLY A 75 1.75 9.85 2.55
CA GLY A 75 0.89 8.70 2.27
C GLY A 75 1.57 7.68 1.37
N LEU A 76 2.24 8.14 0.30
CA LEU A 76 2.98 7.27 -0.59
C LEU A 76 4.14 6.59 0.12
N THR A 77 4.82 7.29 1.02
CA THR A 77 5.90 6.73 1.82
C THR A 77 5.41 5.64 2.76
N ILE A 78 4.22 5.79 3.33
CA ILE A 78 3.60 4.78 4.19
C ILE A 78 3.22 3.55 3.37
N LEU A 79 2.65 3.74 2.17
CA LEU A 79 2.16 2.65 1.34
C LEU A 79 3.27 1.91 0.60
N GLY A 80 4.41 2.56 0.33
CA GLY A 80 5.51 1.97 -0.42
C GLY A 80 6.00 0.64 0.14
N PRO A 81 6.42 0.58 1.40
CA PRO A 81 6.86 -0.67 2.02
C PRO A 81 5.78 -1.75 2.04
N ILE A 82 4.52 -1.37 2.19
CA ILE A 82 3.40 -2.31 2.16
C ILE A 82 3.30 -2.96 0.78
N ILE A 83 3.43 -2.17 -0.29
CA ILE A 83 3.40 -2.68 -1.66
C ILE A 83 4.59 -3.60 -1.92
N VAL A 84 5.79 -3.25 -1.44
CA VAL A 84 6.97 -4.12 -1.54
C VAL A 84 6.70 -5.46 -0.86
N ASN A 85 6.09 -5.44 0.31
CA ASN A 85 5.74 -6.68 1.02
C ASN A 85 4.71 -7.50 0.27
N ILE A 86 3.73 -6.86 -0.36
CA ILE A 86 2.75 -7.57 -1.20
C ILE A 86 3.46 -8.27 -2.35
N LEU A 87 4.37 -7.58 -3.03
CA LEU A 87 5.15 -8.17 -4.13
C LEU A 87 6.01 -9.33 -3.66
N MET A 88 6.70 -9.17 -2.54
CA MET A 88 7.52 -10.24 -1.98
C MET A 88 6.68 -11.48 -1.65
N TYR A 89 5.54 -11.28 -1.04
CA TYR A 89 4.61 -12.36 -0.75
C TYR A 89 4.19 -13.07 -2.04
N GLN A 90 3.78 -12.33 -3.06
CA GLN A 90 3.28 -12.90 -4.31
C GLN A 90 4.37 -13.61 -5.10
N LEU A 91 5.59 -13.08 -5.11
CA LEU A 91 6.68 -13.65 -5.89
C LEU A 91 7.40 -14.78 -5.17
N LEU A 92 7.60 -14.68 -3.87
CA LEU A 92 8.45 -15.60 -3.12
C LEU A 92 7.65 -16.66 -2.34
N ILE A 93 6.49 -16.32 -1.83
CA ILE A 93 5.70 -17.21 -0.98
C ILE A 93 4.56 -17.86 -1.76
N ALA A 94 3.69 -17.06 -2.35
CA ALA A 94 2.57 -17.56 -3.13
C ALA A 94 2.99 -18.10 -4.50
N LYS A 95 4.11 -17.62 -5.02
CA LYS A 95 4.73 -18.07 -6.28
C LYS A 95 3.76 -18.04 -7.47
N GLY A 96 3.01 -16.95 -7.57
CA GLY A 96 2.09 -16.76 -8.67
C GLY A 96 1.13 -15.63 -8.38
N GLY A 97 0.50 -15.09 -9.41
CA GLY A 97 -0.49 -14.04 -9.25
C GLY A 97 0.08 -12.70 -8.84
N ALA A 98 1.30 -12.37 -9.27
CA ALA A 98 1.93 -11.09 -8.93
C ALA A 98 1.33 -9.89 -9.67
N GLY A 99 0.32 -10.10 -10.53
CA GLY A 99 -0.25 -9.03 -11.35
C GLY A 99 -0.77 -7.86 -10.54
N LEU A 100 -1.48 -8.12 -9.43
CA LEU A 100 -2.00 -7.05 -8.57
C LEU A 100 -0.86 -6.25 -7.93
N GLY A 101 0.13 -6.94 -7.38
CA GLY A 101 1.28 -6.27 -6.76
C GLY A 101 2.06 -5.43 -7.74
N LEU A 102 2.27 -5.93 -8.96
CA LEU A 102 2.94 -5.17 -10.01
C LEU A 102 2.14 -3.94 -10.43
N ALA A 103 0.82 -4.07 -10.53
CA ALA A 103 -0.05 -2.94 -10.85
C ALA A 103 0.01 -1.87 -9.75
N LEU A 104 -0.06 -2.28 -8.50
CA LEU A 104 0.05 -1.37 -7.37
C LEU A 104 1.41 -0.67 -7.35
N ALA A 105 2.49 -1.41 -7.61
CA ALA A 105 3.84 -0.84 -7.67
C ALA A 105 3.95 0.19 -8.80
N ALA A 106 3.37 -0.10 -9.97
CA ALA A 106 3.40 0.81 -11.10
C ALA A 106 2.66 2.12 -10.78
N ILE A 107 1.49 2.02 -10.15
CA ILE A 107 0.72 3.20 -9.75
C ILE A 107 1.46 4.00 -8.68
N GLU A 108 2.06 3.32 -7.70
CA GLU A 108 2.86 3.96 -6.65
C GLU A 108 4.01 4.75 -7.26
N LEU A 109 4.78 4.12 -8.16
CA LEU A 109 5.90 4.79 -8.83
C LEU A 109 5.45 5.97 -9.66
N PHE A 110 4.31 5.84 -10.37
CA PHE A 110 3.74 6.94 -11.13
C PHE A 110 3.38 8.12 -10.23
N LEU A 111 2.74 7.85 -9.09
CA LEU A 111 2.35 8.91 -8.15
C LEU A 111 3.56 9.53 -7.47
N ILE A 112 4.60 8.76 -7.16
CA ILE A 112 5.86 9.29 -6.63
C ILE A 112 6.47 10.24 -7.65
N TRP A 113 6.51 9.82 -8.92
CA TRP A 113 7.04 10.68 -9.98
C TRP A 113 6.23 11.97 -10.12
N ALA A 114 4.89 11.87 -10.08
CA ALA A 114 4.02 13.03 -10.20
C ALA A 114 4.17 13.99 -9.02
N ASN A 115 4.53 13.46 -7.84
CA ASN A 115 4.72 14.24 -6.62
C ASN A 115 6.19 14.35 -6.21
N ARG A 116 7.11 14.20 -7.17
CA ARG A 116 8.56 14.12 -6.91
C ARG A 116 9.12 15.30 -6.13
N HIS A 117 8.53 16.46 -6.28
CA HIS A 117 8.99 17.64 -5.55
C HIS A 117 8.81 17.50 -4.04
N GLY A 118 7.80 16.75 -3.60
CA GLY A 118 7.58 16.48 -2.19
C GLY A 118 8.58 15.50 -1.59
N PHE A 119 9.32 14.76 -2.44
CA PHE A 119 10.32 13.80 -1.99
C PHE A 119 11.75 14.34 -2.07
N ARG A 120 11.91 15.61 -2.44
CA ARG A 120 13.23 16.19 -2.69
C ARG A 120 14.19 16.00 -1.52
N GLY A 121 13.71 16.24 -0.30
CA GLY A 121 14.55 16.14 0.89
C GLY A 121 15.06 14.74 1.17
N LEU A 122 14.33 13.71 0.72
CA LEU A 122 14.74 12.32 0.95
C LEU A 122 15.94 11.92 0.12
N PHE A 123 16.17 12.60 -1.00
CA PHE A 123 17.26 12.28 -1.93
C PHE A 123 18.47 13.19 -1.76
N GLU A 124 18.44 14.07 -0.80
CA GLU A 124 19.59 14.95 -0.50
C GLU A 124 20.61 14.17 0.32
N ALA A 125 21.90 14.27 -0.07
CA ALA A 125 22.98 13.56 0.60
C ALA A 125 23.30 14.12 1.98
N ALA A 126 22.94 15.37 2.23
CA ALA A 126 23.13 16.02 3.53
C ALA A 126 21.82 16.63 4.00
N SER A 127 21.53 16.48 5.28
CA SER A 127 20.24 16.91 5.85
C SER A 127 20.26 18.30 6.45
N GLY A 128 21.11 19.18 5.97
CA GLY A 128 21.15 20.55 6.45
C GLY A 128 21.96 20.71 7.74
N PRO A 129 21.57 21.58 8.64
CA PRO A 129 22.42 21.96 9.79
C PRO A 129 22.57 20.87 10.85
N TYR A 130 21.95 19.73 10.67
CA TYR A 130 22.01 18.64 11.66
C TYR A 130 22.96 17.55 11.27
#